data_8792ab9207e0cbeb005ec0999825c409
#
_entry.id   8792ab9207e0cbeb005ec0999825c409
#
_cell.length_a   1.000
_cell.length_b   1.000
_cell.length_c   1.000
_cell.angle_alpha   90.00
_cell.angle_beta   90.00
_cell.angle_gamma   90.00
#
_symmetry.space_group_name_H-M   'P 1'
#
loop_
_entity.id
_entity.type
_entity.pdbx_description
1 polymer ?
#
loop_
_entity_poly.entity_id
_entity_poly.type
_entity_poly.pdbx_seq_one_letter_code
_entity_poly.pdbx_strand_id
1 'polypeptide(L)'
;TVNITVSGFDYYGQAMSEVIATGAVASTTVSGKKAFFQISSVTASGASVVTVAVGTTDILGAPLRITDAGYITRAGWNNTLAEDAGTFVAAATLTATTTTGDVRGTYLPSSAADGIKRLVMGIALPAIAAGPNATRIGALGVTQA
;
A
#
# COMPACT_ATOMS: atom_id res chain seq x y z
N THR A 1 -23.70 5.34 -4.34
CA THR A 1 -22.33 4.92 -4.00
C THR A 1 -22.38 3.50 -3.48
N VAL A 2 -21.63 2.61 -4.07
CA VAL A 2 -21.47 1.22 -3.61
C VAL A 2 -20.08 1.11 -3.01
N ASN A 3 -19.95 0.38 -1.92
CA ASN A 3 -18.65 0.05 -1.36
C ASN A 3 -18.15 -1.27 -1.94
N ILE A 4 -16.90 -1.29 -2.35
CA ILE A 4 -16.23 -2.50 -2.80
C ILE A 4 -15.29 -2.95 -1.69
N THR A 5 -15.48 -4.15 -1.20
CA THR A 5 -14.57 -4.78 -0.24
C THR A 5 -13.63 -5.69 -0.99
N VAL A 6 -12.35 -5.40 -0.91
CA VAL A 6 -11.26 -6.24 -1.40
C VAL A 6 -10.67 -6.98 -0.21
N SER A 7 -10.56 -8.30 -0.30
CA SER A 7 -9.95 -9.13 0.74
C SER A 7 -8.83 -9.98 0.14
N GLY A 8 -7.79 -10.21 0.91
CA GLY A 8 -6.63 -10.95 0.45
C GLY A 8 -5.54 -11.06 1.50
N PHE A 9 -4.32 -11.10 1.05
CA PHE A 9 -3.15 -11.26 1.90
C PHE A 9 -2.06 -10.26 1.53
N ASP A 10 -1.30 -9.85 2.53
CA ASP A 10 -0.10 -9.06 2.33
C ASP A 10 1.09 -9.94 1.90
N TYR A 11 2.25 -9.31 1.66
CA TYR A 11 3.48 -9.99 1.27
C TYR A 11 3.94 -11.05 2.29
N TYR A 12 3.59 -10.90 3.57
CA TYR A 12 3.94 -11.84 4.64
C TYR A 12 2.86 -12.88 4.92
N GLY A 13 1.80 -12.94 4.10
CA GLY A 13 0.70 -13.88 4.25
C GLY A 13 -0.30 -13.53 5.35
N GLN A 14 -0.27 -12.29 5.87
CA GLN A 14 -1.28 -11.83 6.82
C GLN A 14 -2.55 -11.44 6.07
N ALA A 15 -3.69 -11.88 6.58
CA ALA A 15 -4.98 -11.51 6.02
C ALA A 15 -5.21 -10.00 6.14
N MET A 16 -5.72 -9.40 5.07
CA MET A 16 -6.03 -7.98 5.02
C MET A 16 -7.27 -7.72 4.17
N SER A 17 -7.96 -6.63 4.48
CA SER A 17 -9.10 -6.18 3.70
C SER A 17 -9.14 -4.66 3.59
N GLU A 18 -9.76 -4.16 2.52
CA GLU A 18 -9.96 -2.74 2.28
C GLU A 18 -11.36 -2.50 1.75
N VAL A 19 -12.02 -1.48 2.28
CA VAL A 19 -13.30 -0.99 1.77
C VAL A 19 -13.06 0.28 0.97
N ILE A 20 -13.34 0.20 -0.33
CA ILE A 20 -13.18 1.30 -1.28
C ILE A 20 -14.57 1.80 -1.65
N ALA A 21 -14.89 3.05 -1.30
CA ALA A 21 -16.14 3.68 -1.72
C ALA A 21 -16.04 4.06 -3.20
N THR A 22 -16.94 3.56 -4.02
CA THR A 22 -17.01 4.00 -5.44
C THR A 22 -17.39 5.47 -5.52
N GLY A 23 -16.91 6.15 -6.55
CA GLY A 23 -17.30 7.54 -6.79
C GLY A 23 -18.81 7.69 -7.03
N ALA A 24 -19.34 8.86 -6.70
CA ALA A 24 -20.75 9.19 -6.93
C ALA A 24 -21.05 9.46 -8.42
N VAL A 25 -20.02 9.67 -9.23
CA VAL A 25 -20.13 10.02 -10.67
C VAL A 25 -19.67 8.83 -11.50
N ALA A 26 -20.39 8.55 -12.58
CA ALA A 26 -19.99 7.51 -13.54
C ALA A 26 -18.60 7.78 -14.13
N SER A 27 -17.88 6.72 -14.45
CA SER A 27 -16.50 6.76 -14.99
C SER A 27 -15.44 7.38 -14.04
N THR A 28 -15.69 7.37 -12.74
CA THR A 28 -14.71 7.80 -11.75
C THR A 28 -13.85 6.61 -11.32
N THR A 29 -12.53 6.75 -11.40
CA THR A 29 -11.59 5.79 -10.84
C THR A 29 -11.26 6.18 -9.40
N VAL A 30 -11.36 5.21 -8.48
CA VAL A 30 -10.96 5.38 -7.09
C VAL A 30 -9.89 4.33 -6.77
N SER A 31 -8.76 4.77 -6.25
CA SER A 31 -7.65 3.88 -5.85
C SER A 31 -7.75 3.51 -4.39
N GLY A 32 -7.40 2.26 -4.08
CA GLY A 32 -7.17 1.79 -2.72
C GLY A 32 -5.91 2.40 -2.10
N LYS A 33 -5.73 2.15 -0.82
CA LYS A 33 -4.61 2.64 0.00
C LYS A 33 -3.67 1.53 0.46
N LYS A 34 -4.10 0.27 0.29
CA LYS A 34 -3.35 -0.90 0.74
C LYS A 34 -2.73 -1.64 -0.43
N ALA A 35 -1.56 -2.22 -0.20
CA ALA A 35 -0.85 -3.01 -1.19
C ALA A 35 -1.06 -4.51 -0.92
N PHE A 36 -1.96 -5.13 -1.67
CA PHE A 36 -2.20 -6.57 -1.63
C PHE A 36 -1.12 -7.31 -2.42
N PHE A 37 -0.60 -8.38 -1.83
CA PHE A 37 0.22 -9.34 -2.56
C PHE A 37 -0.67 -10.35 -3.30
N GLN A 38 -1.78 -10.76 -2.67
CA GLN A 38 -2.75 -11.67 -3.26
C GLN A 38 -4.17 -11.21 -2.91
N ILE A 39 -5.05 -11.18 -3.89
CA ILE A 39 -6.47 -10.92 -3.70
C ILE A 39 -7.21 -12.26 -3.69
N SER A 40 -8.01 -12.51 -2.66
CA SER A 40 -8.83 -13.70 -2.51
C SER A 40 -10.29 -13.47 -2.93
N SER A 41 -10.81 -12.27 -2.67
CA SER A 41 -12.19 -11.92 -3.05
C SER A 41 -12.38 -10.41 -3.25
N VAL A 42 -13.36 -10.10 -4.08
CA VAL A 42 -13.87 -8.73 -4.27
C VAL A 42 -15.38 -8.80 -4.18
N THR A 43 -15.97 -8.05 -3.26
CA THR A 43 -17.42 -8.05 -3.03
C THR A 43 -17.98 -6.63 -3.03
N ALA A 44 -19.20 -6.47 -3.52
CA ALA A 44 -19.91 -5.21 -3.48
C ALA A 44 -20.91 -5.20 -2.33
N SER A 45 -21.10 -4.05 -1.68
CA SER A 45 -22.04 -3.89 -0.56
C SER A 45 -23.50 -3.95 -0.97
N GLY A 46 -23.80 -3.96 -2.26
CA GLY A 46 -25.16 -4.03 -2.80
C GLY A 46 -25.17 -4.09 -4.32
N ALA A 47 -26.34 -4.22 -4.90
CA ALA A 47 -26.49 -4.19 -6.34
C ALA A 47 -26.11 -2.81 -6.89
N SER A 48 -25.34 -2.81 -7.96
CA SER A 48 -25.00 -1.61 -8.74
C SER A 48 -25.79 -1.61 -10.03
N VAL A 49 -26.32 -0.47 -10.38
CA VAL A 49 -26.99 -0.28 -11.70
C VAL A 49 -25.98 -0.06 -12.83
N VAL A 50 -24.68 0.04 -12.48
CA VAL A 50 -23.60 0.24 -13.43
C VAL A 50 -22.53 -0.82 -13.23
N THR A 51 -21.80 -1.13 -14.29
CA THR A 51 -20.67 -2.03 -14.22
C THR A 51 -19.53 -1.38 -13.43
N VAL A 52 -18.99 -2.12 -12.46
CA VAL A 52 -17.80 -1.75 -11.71
C VAL A 52 -16.66 -2.63 -12.19
N ALA A 53 -15.61 -2.00 -12.72
CA ALA A 53 -14.37 -2.67 -13.07
C ALA A 53 -13.38 -2.55 -11.89
N VAL A 54 -12.71 -3.64 -11.58
CA VAL A 54 -11.65 -3.68 -10.55
C VAL A 54 -10.36 -4.10 -11.21
N GLY A 55 -9.30 -3.36 -10.94
CA GLY A 55 -7.96 -3.61 -11.48
C GLY A 55 -6.88 -3.31 -10.47
N THR A 56 -5.63 -3.53 -10.87
CA THR A 56 -4.45 -3.17 -10.09
C THR A 56 -3.99 -1.75 -10.40
N THR A 57 -3.26 -1.15 -9.47
CA THR A 57 -2.58 0.13 -9.65
C THR A 57 -1.07 -0.06 -9.55
N ASP A 58 -0.30 0.98 -9.83
CA ASP A 58 1.16 0.99 -9.66
C ASP A 58 1.60 1.28 -8.22
N ILE A 59 0.68 1.26 -7.25
CA ILE A 59 1.00 1.44 -5.84
C ILE A 59 1.70 0.19 -5.31
N LEU A 60 2.93 0.35 -4.85
CA LEU A 60 3.77 -0.73 -4.33
C LEU A 60 3.82 -0.67 -2.80
N GLY A 61 3.67 -1.80 -2.14
CA GLY A 61 3.79 -1.90 -0.68
C GLY A 61 5.25 -1.87 -0.23
N ALA A 62 5.53 -1.14 0.85
CA ALA A 62 6.84 -1.18 1.47
C ALA A 62 7.08 -2.54 2.15
N PRO A 63 8.31 -3.10 2.06
CA PRO A 63 8.64 -4.37 2.71
C PRO A 63 8.77 -4.24 4.23
N LEU A 64 8.99 -3.04 4.71
CA LEU A 64 9.16 -2.69 6.11
C LEU A 64 8.16 -1.60 6.50
N ARG A 65 7.84 -1.51 7.79
CA ARG A 65 7.06 -0.39 8.31
C ARG A 65 7.93 0.86 8.33
N ILE A 66 7.60 1.82 7.50
CA ILE A 66 8.30 3.09 7.33
C ILE A 66 7.34 4.21 7.75
N THR A 67 7.66 4.88 8.84
CA THR A 67 6.79 5.89 9.46
C THR A 67 7.09 7.32 9.02
N ASP A 68 8.17 7.51 8.29
CA ASP A 68 8.57 8.82 7.79
C ASP A 68 9.17 8.67 6.38
N ALA A 69 8.71 9.46 5.45
CA ALA A 69 9.22 9.47 4.08
C ALA A 69 10.71 9.85 4.00
N GLY A 70 11.20 10.61 4.97
CA GLY A 70 12.63 10.97 5.07
C GLY A 70 13.57 9.79 5.29
N TYR A 71 13.04 8.61 5.64
CA TYR A 71 13.86 7.38 5.70
C TYR A 71 14.14 6.79 4.32
N ILE A 72 13.43 7.21 3.30
CA ILE A 72 13.73 6.83 1.91
C ILE A 72 14.83 7.77 1.40
N THR A 73 16.04 7.25 1.31
CA THR A 73 17.20 8.03 0.86
C THR A 73 17.28 8.11 -0.66
N ARG A 74 16.66 7.17 -1.35
CA ARG A 74 16.63 7.09 -2.81
C ARG A 74 15.56 6.10 -3.27
N ALA A 75 14.91 6.39 -4.38
CA ALA A 75 14.15 5.43 -5.16
C ALA A 75 14.55 5.52 -6.64
N GLY A 76 14.60 4.39 -7.33
CA GLY A 76 14.96 4.37 -8.75
C GLY A 76 14.70 3.01 -9.38
N TRP A 77 14.60 2.99 -10.71
CA TRP A 77 14.34 1.79 -11.46
C TRP A 77 15.65 1.09 -11.89
N ASN A 78 15.65 -0.23 -11.81
CA ASN A 78 16.76 -1.10 -12.29
C ASN A 78 18.13 -0.73 -11.72
N ASN A 79 18.19 -0.14 -10.52
CA ASN A 79 19.42 0.32 -9.89
C ASN A 79 20.22 1.34 -10.73
N THR A 80 19.53 2.11 -11.56
CA THR A 80 20.17 3.22 -12.29
C THR A 80 20.44 4.39 -11.35
N LEU A 81 21.31 5.32 -11.75
CA LEU A 81 21.59 6.53 -10.98
C LEU A 81 20.42 7.53 -11.00
N ALA A 82 19.54 7.44 -12.00
CA ALA A 82 18.36 8.29 -12.09
C ALA A 82 17.38 7.99 -10.95
N GLU A 83 16.98 9.03 -10.25
CA GLU A 83 15.97 8.91 -9.20
C GLU A 83 14.56 8.91 -9.79
N ASP A 84 13.68 8.14 -9.17
CA ASP A 84 12.25 8.19 -9.46
C ASP A 84 11.60 9.22 -8.53
N ALA A 85 10.91 10.19 -9.12
CA ALA A 85 10.21 11.25 -8.40
C ALA A 85 8.81 10.83 -7.90
N GLY A 86 8.67 9.56 -7.52
CA GLY A 86 7.42 9.02 -6.99
C GLY A 86 7.07 9.55 -5.59
N THR A 87 5.94 9.11 -5.08
CA THR A 87 5.42 9.55 -3.78
C THR A 87 5.37 8.37 -2.81
N PHE A 88 5.99 8.54 -1.65
CA PHE A 88 5.88 7.60 -0.54
C PHE A 88 4.81 8.07 0.46
N VAL A 89 3.89 7.19 0.78
CA VAL A 89 2.90 7.37 1.84
C VAL A 89 3.35 6.59 3.06
N ALA A 90 3.73 7.28 4.11
CA ALA A 90 4.24 6.67 5.34
C ALA A 90 3.14 5.88 6.08
N ALA A 91 3.56 4.84 6.79
CA ALA A 91 2.70 4.07 7.66
C ALA A 91 2.20 4.91 8.84
N ALA A 92 0.89 5.11 8.95
CA ALA A 92 0.30 5.95 9.99
C ALA A 92 0.07 5.19 11.29
N THR A 93 -0.30 3.91 11.24
CA THR A 93 -0.76 3.11 12.38
C THR A 93 -0.04 1.78 12.46
N LEU A 94 -0.03 1.16 13.66
CA LEU A 94 0.44 -0.22 13.86
C LEU A 94 -0.64 -1.25 13.53
N THR A 95 -1.90 -0.83 13.60
CA THR A 95 -3.07 -1.67 13.31
C THR A 95 -3.89 -0.97 12.23
N ALA A 96 -4.11 -1.63 11.12
CA ALA A 96 -5.00 -1.16 10.08
C ALA A 96 -6.44 -1.59 10.35
N THR A 97 -7.37 -0.80 9.83
CA THR A 97 -8.77 -1.16 9.65
C THR A 97 -9.07 -1.21 8.16
N THR A 98 -10.27 -1.65 7.77
CA THR A 98 -10.67 -1.72 6.36
C THR A 98 -10.66 -0.38 5.61
N THR A 99 -10.55 0.74 6.32
CA THR A 99 -10.57 2.10 5.75
C THR A 99 -9.28 2.88 5.95
N THR A 100 -8.34 2.39 6.76
CA THR A 100 -7.04 3.03 6.97
C THR A 100 -6.05 2.64 5.87
N GLY A 101 -4.91 3.35 5.80
CA GLY A 101 -3.83 3.02 4.89
C GLY A 101 -3.05 1.75 5.30
N ASP A 102 -2.09 1.38 4.48
CA ASP A 102 -1.21 0.24 4.75
C ASP A 102 -0.35 0.47 6.00
N VAL A 103 -0.20 -0.54 6.84
CA VAL A 103 0.59 -0.47 8.09
C VAL A 103 2.09 -0.36 7.87
N ARG A 104 2.58 -0.60 6.65
CA ARG A 104 3.99 -0.50 6.28
C ARG A 104 4.32 0.74 5.49
N GLY A 105 3.31 1.32 4.85
CA GLY A 105 3.42 2.40 3.88
C GLY A 105 3.47 1.90 2.44
N THR A 106 3.27 2.81 1.52
CA THR A 106 3.18 2.51 0.09
C THR A 106 3.97 3.53 -0.73
N TYR A 107 4.44 3.10 -1.89
CA TYR A 107 5.13 3.95 -2.84
C TYR A 107 4.40 3.94 -4.18
N LEU A 108 4.07 5.11 -4.69
CA LEU A 108 3.57 5.31 -6.04
C LEU A 108 4.71 5.86 -6.90
N PRO A 109 5.25 5.06 -7.84
CA PRO A 109 6.29 5.53 -8.74
C PRO A 109 5.82 6.65 -9.67
N SER A 110 6.74 7.48 -10.14
CA SER A 110 6.45 8.53 -11.12
C SER A 110 6.18 7.97 -12.52
N SER A 111 6.61 6.74 -12.79
CA SER A 111 6.37 6.04 -14.05
C SER A 111 5.78 4.67 -13.79
N ALA A 112 4.81 4.27 -14.61
CA ALA A 112 4.10 3.01 -14.47
C ALA A 112 5.06 1.80 -14.47
N ALA A 113 4.69 0.78 -13.70
CA ALA A 113 5.35 -0.51 -13.74
C ALA A 113 5.09 -1.20 -15.09
N ASP A 114 6.08 -1.91 -15.63
CA ASP A 114 6.00 -2.63 -16.91
C ASP A 114 6.09 -4.15 -16.75
N GLY A 115 6.12 -4.62 -15.51
CA GLY A 115 6.28 -6.05 -15.19
C GLY A 115 7.72 -6.57 -15.34
N ILE A 116 8.66 -5.76 -15.82
CA ILE A 116 10.07 -6.15 -16.09
C ILE A 116 11.02 -5.36 -15.19
N LYS A 117 10.88 -4.04 -15.15
CA LYS A 117 11.74 -3.17 -14.35
C LYS A 117 11.49 -3.37 -12.86
N ARG A 118 12.53 -3.22 -12.07
CA ARG A 118 12.49 -3.38 -10.61
C ARG A 118 12.71 -2.06 -9.93
N LEU A 119 11.82 -1.71 -9.01
CA LEU A 119 12.03 -0.57 -8.12
C LEU A 119 13.06 -0.95 -7.04
N VAL A 120 14.07 -0.11 -6.88
CA VAL A 120 15.09 -0.23 -5.84
C VAL A 120 15.01 1.00 -4.96
N MET A 121 14.82 0.78 -3.66
CA MET A 121 14.78 1.87 -2.68
C MET A 121 15.91 1.71 -1.66
N GLY A 122 16.64 2.78 -1.43
CA GLY A 122 17.54 2.92 -0.28
C GLY A 122 16.75 3.40 0.93
N ILE A 123 16.85 2.69 2.03
CA ILE A 123 16.14 3.00 3.28
C ILE A 123 17.16 3.19 4.39
N ALA A 124 17.18 4.37 5.00
CA ALA A 124 17.93 4.64 6.21
C ALA A 124 17.06 4.26 7.41
N LEU A 125 17.36 3.14 8.05
CA LEU A 125 16.63 2.72 9.24
C LEU A 125 17.05 3.59 10.42
N PRO A 126 16.09 4.21 11.15
CA PRO A 126 16.43 4.94 12.37
C PRO A 126 16.96 3.98 13.45
N ALA A 127 17.75 4.50 14.36
CA ALA A 127 18.13 3.76 15.55
C ALA A 127 16.87 3.35 16.33
N ILE A 128 16.80 2.09 16.75
CA ILE A 128 15.71 1.62 17.58
C ILE A 128 15.82 2.34 18.93
N ALA A 129 14.79 3.13 19.28
CA ALA A 129 14.71 3.73 20.58
C ALA A 129 14.65 2.64 21.67
N ALA A 130 15.29 2.88 22.81
CA ALA A 130 15.33 1.91 23.89
C ALA A 130 13.92 1.58 24.40
N GLY A 131 13.60 0.29 24.51
CA GLY A 131 12.34 -0.22 25.04
C GLY A 131 11.58 -1.09 24.05
N PRO A 132 10.78 -2.06 24.56
CA PRO A 132 10.20 -3.13 23.72
C PRO A 132 9.20 -2.67 22.67
N ASN A 133 8.70 -1.45 22.78
CA ASN A 133 7.67 -0.92 21.87
C ASN A 133 8.01 0.45 21.29
N ALA A 134 9.19 0.95 21.48
CA ALA A 134 9.49 2.35 21.24
C ALA A 134 9.42 2.74 19.77
N THR A 135 9.87 1.89 18.86
CA THR A 135 9.68 2.09 17.42
C THR A 135 9.86 0.76 16.72
N ARG A 136 8.77 0.15 16.29
CA ARG A 136 8.86 -1.12 15.56
C ARG A 136 9.03 -0.83 14.09
N ILE A 137 10.18 -1.23 13.58
CA ILE A 137 10.49 -1.20 12.16
C ILE A 137 10.37 -2.62 11.64
N GLY A 138 9.74 -2.79 10.52
CA GLY A 138 9.48 -4.10 9.94
C GLY A 138 8.03 -4.54 10.06
N ALA A 139 7.79 -5.82 9.82
CA ALA A 139 6.45 -6.41 9.88
C ALA A 139 6.06 -6.86 11.30
N LEU A 140 7.01 -6.94 12.22
CA LEU A 140 6.77 -7.44 13.57
C LEU A 140 5.92 -6.47 14.40
N GLY A 141 4.80 -6.96 14.91
CA GLY A 141 3.89 -6.20 15.77
C GLY A 141 3.00 -5.21 15.03
N VAL A 142 2.87 -5.31 13.71
CA VAL A 142 1.83 -4.65 12.92
C VAL A 142 0.70 -5.63 12.65
N THR A 143 -0.53 -5.15 12.54
CA THR A 143 -1.72 -5.97 12.25
C THR A 143 -2.44 -5.36 11.06
N GLN A 144 -2.67 -6.18 10.05
CA GLN A 144 -3.54 -5.86 8.92
C GLN A 144 -5.00 -6.23 9.27
N ALA A 145 -5.95 -5.50 8.74
CA ALA A 145 -7.38 -5.77 8.84
C ALA A 145 -8.00 -5.82 7.46
#